data_248fa7a5a1192cb993713f8740b66818
#
_entry.id   248fa7a5a1192cb993713f8740b66818
#
_cell.length_a   1.000
_cell.length_b   1.000
_cell.length_c   1.000
_cell.angle_alpha   90.00
_cell.angle_beta   90.00
_cell.angle_gamma   90.00
#
_symmetry.space_group_name_H-M   'P 1'
#
loop_
_entity.id
_entity.type
_entity.pdbx_description
1 polymer ?
#
loop_
_entity_poly.entity_id
_entity_poly.type
_entity_poly.pdbx_seq_one_letter_code
_entity_poly.pdbx_strand_id
1 'polypeptide(L)'
;TPVCALTLASNRPGVCGRMARMQIEAHNDFAADPFATHAMLTDPAFLARVCVESGDVSHRVDAVADHSAVERQRHTPAAVRNFLGDTLTLLQDIRWRPAAADGARTGTLALTVKGMPAKADVAIDLRPGGRGTLVDFVGQFTIKVPFVGGKLEGQAAPALLEGFGVQQRVGDEWLAAG
;
A
#
# COMPACT_ATOMS: atom_id res chain seq x y z
N THR A 1 -2.26 15.81 13.69
CA THR A 1 -1.74 15.97 12.31
C THR A 1 -0.79 14.80 12.07
N PRO A 2 -1.14 13.80 11.23
CA PRO A 2 -0.22 12.69 10.95
C PRO A 2 0.91 13.22 10.08
N VAL A 3 2.14 13.11 10.57
CA VAL A 3 3.34 13.48 9.81
C VAL A 3 3.76 12.25 9.01
N CYS A 4 3.41 12.24 7.73
CA CYS A 4 4.00 11.32 6.76
C CYS A 4 5.41 11.86 6.46
N ALA A 5 6.43 11.29 7.10
CA ALA A 5 7.82 11.69 6.87
C ALA A 5 8.32 11.05 5.58
N LEU A 6 8.48 11.87 4.54
CA LEU A 6 9.12 11.50 3.29
C LEU A 6 10.64 11.59 3.48
N THR A 7 11.30 10.47 3.75
CA THR A 7 12.76 10.43 3.76
C THR A 7 13.27 10.10 2.35
N LEU A 8 13.63 11.13 1.60
CA LEU A 8 14.37 11.00 0.36
C LEU A 8 15.83 10.67 0.70
N ALA A 9 16.22 9.40 0.60
CA ALA A 9 17.61 9.01 0.71
C ALA A 9 18.41 9.57 -0.48
N SER A 10 19.35 10.45 -0.16
CA SER A 10 20.26 11.12 -1.07
C SER A 10 21.08 10.12 -1.90
N ASN A 11 20.93 10.20 -3.22
CA ASN A 11 21.64 9.40 -4.21
C ASN A 11 23.08 9.89 -4.37
N ARG A 12 24.08 9.09 -3.96
CA ARG A 12 25.49 9.30 -4.34
C ARG A 12 25.74 8.62 -5.70
N PRO A 13 26.34 9.31 -6.69
CA PRO A 13 26.64 8.71 -7.99
C PRO A 13 27.87 7.79 -7.89
N GLY A 14 27.64 6.50 -8.06
CA GLY A 14 28.69 5.47 -8.15
C GLY A 14 28.27 4.37 -9.10
N VAL A 15 28.72 4.52 -10.34
CA VAL A 15 28.99 3.50 -11.40
C VAL A 15 28.41 2.10 -11.21
N CYS A 16 27.59 1.73 -12.11
CA CYS A 16 27.11 0.44 -12.61
C CYS A 16 25.58 0.35 -12.55
N GLY A 17 24.95 0.15 -13.71
CA GLY A 17 23.51 0.15 -13.95
C GLY A 17 22.60 -0.40 -12.86
N ARG A 18 22.49 0.27 -11.74
CA ARG A 18 21.51 -0.02 -10.69
C ARG A 18 20.16 0.50 -11.17
N MET A 19 19.26 -0.41 -11.49
CA MET A 19 17.84 -0.06 -11.57
C MET A 19 17.49 0.76 -10.33
N ALA A 20 17.00 1.97 -10.51
CA ALA A 20 16.51 2.79 -9.41
C ALA A 20 15.34 2.00 -8.78
N ARG A 21 15.47 1.66 -7.51
CA ARG A 21 14.41 1.07 -6.70
C ARG A 21 13.93 2.16 -5.76
N MET A 22 12.65 2.48 -5.84
CA MET A 22 12.08 3.44 -4.94
C MET A 22 11.67 2.75 -3.64
N GLN A 23 12.14 3.29 -2.52
CA GLN A 23 11.75 2.82 -1.20
C GLN A 23 10.37 3.35 -0.84
N ILE A 24 9.52 2.49 -0.31
CA ILE A 24 8.21 2.81 0.25
C ILE A 24 8.35 2.72 1.76
N GLU A 25 7.98 3.79 2.45
CA GLU A 25 7.82 3.82 3.90
C GLU A 25 6.51 4.52 4.22
N ALA A 26 5.61 3.84 4.92
CA ALA A 26 4.36 4.40 5.40
C ALA A 26 4.05 3.88 6.79
N HIS A 27 3.27 4.65 7.53
CA HIS A 27 2.97 4.40 8.92
C HIS A 27 1.52 4.75 9.22
N ASN A 28 0.77 3.82 9.80
CA ASN A 28 -0.58 4.02 10.27
C ASN A 28 -0.65 3.80 11.79
N ASP A 29 -1.49 4.59 12.46
CA ASP A 29 -1.72 4.52 13.91
C ASP A 29 -3.23 4.46 14.17
N PHE A 30 -3.72 3.33 14.67
CA PHE A 30 -5.14 3.09 14.89
C PHE A 30 -5.50 3.04 16.38
N ALA A 31 -6.66 3.62 16.73
CA ALA A 31 -7.18 3.66 18.10
C ALA A 31 -7.94 2.36 18.45
N ALA A 32 -7.31 1.21 18.22
CA ALA A 32 -7.83 -0.12 18.55
C ALA A 32 -6.65 -1.05 18.88
N ASP A 33 -6.91 -2.14 19.60
CA ASP A 33 -5.89 -3.14 19.86
C ASP A 33 -5.48 -3.91 18.57
N PRO A 34 -4.34 -4.65 18.58
CA PRO A 34 -3.84 -5.35 17.41
C PRO A 34 -4.80 -6.38 16.80
N PHE A 35 -5.61 -7.05 17.61
CA PHE A 35 -6.58 -8.02 17.10
C PHE A 35 -7.72 -7.34 16.37
N ALA A 36 -8.30 -6.28 16.95
CA ALA A 36 -9.36 -5.49 16.34
C ALA A 36 -8.86 -4.76 15.07
N THR A 37 -7.64 -4.22 15.11
CA THR A 37 -7.01 -3.59 13.95
C THR A 37 -6.80 -4.60 12.81
N HIS A 38 -6.31 -5.80 13.11
CA HIS A 38 -6.15 -6.83 12.09
C HIS A 38 -7.51 -7.28 11.53
N ALA A 39 -8.52 -7.48 12.39
CA ALA A 39 -9.87 -7.82 11.95
C ALA A 39 -10.43 -6.78 10.97
N MET A 40 -10.25 -5.49 11.26
CA MET A 40 -10.60 -4.40 10.34
C MET A 40 -9.83 -4.49 9.03
N LEU A 41 -8.51 -4.62 9.07
CA LEU A 41 -7.64 -4.63 7.87
C LEU A 41 -7.88 -5.84 6.96
N THR A 42 -8.52 -6.89 7.46
CA THR A 42 -8.89 -8.10 6.71
C THR A 42 -10.39 -8.18 6.39
N ASP A 43 -11.19 -7.22 6.85
CA ASP A 43 -12.62 -7.16 6.59
C ASP A 43 -12.89 -6.77 5.12
N PRO A 44 -13.66 -7.58 4.35
CA PRO A 44 -13.95 -7.28 2.94
C PRO A 44 -14.66 -5.94 2.75
N ALA A 45 -15.55 -5.55 3.66
CA ALA A 45 -16.29 -4.29 3.57
C ALA A 45 -15.38 -3.09 3.84
N PHE A 46 -14.43 -3.21 4.79
CA PHE A 46 -13.40 -2.20 5.01
C PHE A 46 -12.51 -2.03 3.77
N LEU A 47 -12.00 -3.13 3.21
CA LEU A 47 -11.15 -3.10 2.02
C LEU A 47 -11.89 -2.49 0.82
N ALA A 48 -13.17 -2.83 0.63
CA ALA A 48 -14.01 -2.24 -0.41
C ALA A 48 -14.19 -0.73 -0.19
N ARG A 49 -14.43 -0.29 1.05
CA ARG A 49 -14.55 1.13 1.39
C ARG A 49 -13.25 1.90 1.10
N VAL A 50 -12.09 1.33 1.43
CA VAL A 50 -10.78 1.91 1.08
C VAL A 50 -10.64 2.09 -0.43
N CYS A 51 -11.09 1.12 -1.25
CA CYS A 51 -11.08 1.24 -2.71
C CYS A 51 -11.95 2.41 -3.19
N VAL A 52 -13.19 2.50 -2.71
CA VAL A 52 -14.12 3.59 -3.05
C VAL A 52 -13.54 4.96 -2.69
N GLU A 53 -13.07 5.11 -1.45
CA GLU A 53 -12.49 6.35 -0.94
C GLU A 53 -11.16 6.74 -1.62
N SER A 54 -10.48 5.77 -2.23
CA SER A 54 -9.29 6.00 -3.07
C SER A 54 -9.64 6.45 -4.49
N GLY A 55 -10.93 6.54 -4.87
CA GLY A 55 -11.38 6.91 -6.20
C GLY A 55 -11.22 5.82 -7.25
N ASP A 56 -11.31 4.55 -6.85
CA ASP A 56 -11.27 3.44 -7.80
C ASP A 56 -12.54 3.43 -8.66
N VAL A 57 -12.37 3.18 -9.95
CA VAL A 57 -13.48 3.06 -10.92
C VAL A 57 -14.29 1.79 -10.66
N SER A 58 -13.59 0.72 -10.34
CA SER A 58 -14.17 -0.56 -9.90
C SER A 58 -13.18 -1.30 -9.02
N HIS A 59 -13.69 -2.22 -8.21
CA HIS A 59 -12.88 -3.09 -7.38
C HIS A 59 -13.54 -4.44 -7.17
N ARG A 60 -12.71 -5.44 -6.86
CA ARG A 60 -13.12 -6.75 -6.38
C ARG A 60 -12.26 -7.12 -5.19
N VAL A 61 -12.90 -7.56 -4.11
CA VAL A 61 -12.24 -7.97 -2.87
C VAL A 61 -12.57 -9.43 -2.60
N ASP A 62 -11.53 -10.24 -2.48
CA ASP A 62 -11.60 -11.63 -2.01
C ASP A 62 -10.75 -11.72 -0.75
N ALA A 63 -11.38 -11.80 0.43
CA ALA A 63 -10.68 -11.88 1.71
C ALA A 63 -11.12 -13.13 2.48
N VAL A 64 -10.16 -13.94 2.88
CA VAL A 64 -10.37 -15.18 3.66
C VAL A 64 -9.28 -15.28 4.72
N ALA A 65 -9.66 -15.24 5.98
CA ALA A 65 -8.76 -15.32 7.13
C ALA A 65 -7.58 -14.33 7.02
N ASP A 66 -6.36 -14.86 6.94
CA ASP A 66 -5.12 -14.07 6.90
C ASP A 66 -4.65 -13.75 5.46
N HIS A 67 -5.51 -13.89 4.46
CA HIS A 67 -5.23 -13.60 3.06
C HIS A 67 -6.30 -12.72 2.44
N SER A 68 -5.88 -11.64 1.80
CA SER A 68 -6.76 -10.76 1.04
C SER A 68 -6.18 -10.51 -0.35
N ALA A 69 -7.00 -10.73 -1.37
CA ALA A 69 -6.72 -10.38 -2.75
C ALA A 69 -7.66 -9.27 -3.20
N VAL A 70 -7.11 -8.15 -3.66
CA VAL A 70 -7.89 -7.00 -4.10
C VAL A 70 -7.48 -6.63 -5.52
N GLU A 71 -8.43 -6.70 -6.44
CA GLU A 71 -8.29 -6.15 -7.79
C GLU A 71 -8.93 -4.77 -7.81
N ARG A 72 -8.18 -3.77 -8.28
CA ARG A 72 -8.60 -2.36 -8.29
C ARG A 72 -8.40 -1.77 -9.66
N GLN A 73 -9.40 -1.12 -10.21
CA GLN A 73 -9.29 -0.38 -11.45
C GLN A 73 -9.33 1.12 -11.17
N ARG A 74 -8.32 1.84 -11.64
CA ARG A 74 -8.15 3.28 -11.39
C ARG A 74 -7.93 4.03 -12.69
N HIS A 75 -8.27 5.31 -12.70
CA HIS A 75 -7.85 6.20 -13.78
C HIS A 75 -6.32 6.36 -13.79
N THR A 76 -5.75 6.26 -14.97
CA THR A 76 -4.32 6.47 -15.16
C THR A 76 -3.98 7.94 -14.94
N PRO A 77 -2.95 8.27 -14.12
CA PRO A 77 -2.45 9.63 -14.01
C PRO A 77 -2.12 10.24 -15.37
N ALA A 78 -2.45 11.52 -15.57
CA ALA A 78 -2.29 12.21 -16.85
C ALA A 78 -0.85 12.10 -17.41
N ALA A 79 0.15 12.16 -16.53
CA ALA A 79 1.57 12.11 -16.89
C ALA A 79 2.00 10.80 -17.59
N VAL A 80 1.28 9.69 -17.37
CA VAL A 80 1.63 8.36 -17.90
C VAL A 80 0.53 7.76 -18.79
N ARG A 81 -0.59 8.47 -18.97
CA ARG A 81 -1.76 8.00 -19.72
C ARG A 81 -1.43 7.62 -21.16
N ASN A 82 -0.55 8.36 -21.82
CA ASN A 82 -0.13 8.09 -23.21
C ASN A 82 0.61 6.75 -23.36
N PHE A 83 1.14 6.20 -22.27
CA PHE A 83 1.87 4.92 -22.27
C PHE A 83 1.01 3.76 -21.77
N LEU A 84 0.02 4.04 -20.91
CA LEU A 84 -0.67 3.04 -20.08
C LEU A 84 -2.17 2.96 -20.40
N GLY A 85 -2.69 3.84 -21.29
CA GLY A 85 -4.13 3.96 -21.53
C GLY A 85 -4.85 4.70 -20.40
N ASP A 86 -6.18 4.77 -20.48
CA ASP A 86 -6.99 5.59 -19.56
C ASP A 86 -7.19 4.98 -18.18
N THR A 87 -7.05 3.67 -18.04
CA THR A 87 -7.24 2.95 -16.79
C THR A 87 -6.11 1.96 -16.52
N LEU A 88 -5.78 1.80 -15.24
CA LEU A 88 -4.83 0.81 -14.71
C LEU A 88 -5.57 -0.20 -13.86
N THR A 89 -5.22 -1.47 -13.98
CA THR A 89 -5.67 -2.52 -13.06
C THR A 89 -4.53 -2.87 -12.13
N LEU A 90 -4.75 -2.65 -10.83
CA LEU A 90 -3.83 -2.98 -9.75
C LEU A 90 -4.30 -4.28 -9.09
N LEU A 91 -3.37 -5.20 -8.85
CA LEU A 91 -3.60 -6.44 -8.12
C LEU A 91 -2.82 -6.34 -6.81
N GLN A 92 -3.51 -6.42 -5.68
CA GLN A 92 -2.94 -6.46 -4.34
C GLN A 92 -3.15 -7.85 -3.75
N ASP A 93 -2.08 -8.45 -3.24
CA ASP A 93 -2.10 -9.70 -2.48
C ASP A 93 -1.50 -9.42 -1.11
N ILE A 94 -2.29 -9.57 -0.05
CA ILE A 94 -1.91 -9.30 1.33
C ILE A 94 -1.98 -10.62 2.09
N ARG A 95 -0.90 -10.98 2.76
CA ARG A 95 -0.80 -12.19 3.56
C ARG A 95 -0.27 -11.86 4.94
N TRP A 96 -0.97 -12.32 5.95
CA TRP A 96 -0.59 -12.17 7.34
C TRP A 96 -0.02 -13.46 7.91
N ARG A 97 0.90 -13.32 8.85
CA ARG A 97 1.39 -14.43 9.68
C ARG A 97 0.55 -14.55 10.96
N PRO A 98 0.59 -15.71 11.63
CA PRO A 98 -0.07 -15.88 12.92
C PRO A 98 0.34 -14.79 13.91
N ALA A 99 -0.62 -14.39 14.77
CA ALA A 99 -0.37 -13.42 15.81
C ALA A 99 0.48 -13.97 16.95
N ALA A 100 1.27 -13.10 17.58
CA ALA A 100 1.84 -13.31 18.90
C ALA A 100 0.74 -13.16 19.98
N ALA A 101 1.08 -13.43 21.24
CA ALA A 101 0.15 -13.38 22.35
C ALA A 101 -0.47 -12.00 22.59
N ASP A 102 0.25 -10.93 22.26
CA ASP A 102 -0.19 -9.53 22.34
C ASP A 102 -0.91 -9.04 21.07
N GLY A 103 -1.14 -9.93 20.10
CA GLY A 103 -1.76 -9.63 18.82
C GLY A 103 -0.80 -9.11 17.74
N ALA A 104 0.47 -8.84 18.10
CA ALA A 104 1.48 -8.41 17.13
C ALA A 104 1.66 -9.47 16.03
N ARG A 105 1.80 -9.01 14.79
CA ARG A 105 2.01 -9.89 13.64
C ARG A 105 2.71 -9.19 12.50
N THR A 106 3.32 -9.95 11.64
CA THR A 106 3.89 -9.46 10.41
C THR A 106 3.05 -9.91 9.21
N GLY A 107 3.18 -9.19 8.12
CA GLY A 107 2.53 -9.53 6.86
C GLY A 107 3.36 -9.11 5.67
N THR A 108 2.84 -9.40 4.49
CA THR A 108 3.40 -8.97 3.21
C THR A 108 2.29 -8.43 2.33
N LEU A 109 2.58 -7.35 1.61
CA LEU A 109 1.75 -6.81 0.55
C LEU A 109 2.54 -6.89 -0.75
N ALA A 110 2.06 -7.66 -1.70
CA ALA A 110 2.52 -7.64 -3.08
C ALA A 110 1.51 -6.84 -3.92
N LEU A 111 2.00 -5.83 -4.65
CA LEU A 111 1.20 -5.05 -5.58
C LEU A 111 1.80 -5.18 -6.97
N THR A 112 0.96 -5.48 -7.95
CA THR A 112 1.35 -5.55 -9.37
C THR A 112 0.39 -4.75 -10.22
N VAL A 113 0.85 -4.28 -11.37
CA VAL A 113 0.02 -3.60 -12.38
C VAL A 113 -0.18 -4.53 -13.55
N LYS A 114 -1.43 -4.87 -13.85
CA LYS A 114 -1.76 -5.81 -14.94
C LYS A 114 -1.24 -5.28 -16.28
N GLY A 115 -0.53 -6.13 -17.00
CA GLY A 115 0.04 -5.77 -18.31
C GLY A 115 1.30 -4.90 -18.26
N MET A 116 1.85 -4.64 -17.05
CA MET A 116 3.07 -3.85 -16.89
C MET A 116 4.09 -4.56 -16.01
N PRO A 117 5.40 -4.37 -16.30
CA PRO A 117 6.46 -4.87 -15.43
C PRO A 117 6.67 -3.93 -14.21
N ALA A 118 5.58 -3.63 -13.50
CA ALA A 118 5.56 -2.77 -12.31
C ALA A 118 5.09 -3.58 -11.09
N LYS A 119 5.86 -3.51 -10.01
CA LYS A 119 5.53 -4.21 -8.77
C LYS A 119 6.01 -3.46 -7.53
N ALA A 120 5.28 -3.62 -6.44
CA ALA A 120 5.76 -3.31 -5.10
C ALA A 120 5.75 -4.58 -4.24
N ASP A 121 6.82 -4.75 -3.46
CA ASP A 121 6.93 -5.76 -2.43
C ASP A 121 7.13 -5.04 -1.10
N VAL A 122 6.16 -5.16 -0.19
CA VAL A 122 6.10 -4.41 1.07
C VAL A 122 5.97 -5.37 2.24
N ALA A 123 6.84 -5.25 3.22
CA ALA A 123 6.70 -5.88 4.52
C ALA A 123 5.74 -5.05 5.39
N ILE A 124 4.91 -5.74 6.16
CA ILE A 124 3.97 -5.13 7.09
C ILE A 124 4.35 -5.57 8.50
N ASP A 125 4.44 -4.63 9.43
CA ASP A 125 4.62 -4.90 10.86
C ASP A 125 3.48 -4.25 11.64
N LEU A 126 2.64 -5.06 12.27
CA LEU A 126 1.52 -4.65 13.09
C LEU A 126 1.83 -4.99 14.54
N ARG A 127 1.86 -4.00 15.42
CA ARG A 127 2.24 -4.15 16.82
C ARG A 127 1.49 -3.21 17.74
N PRO A 128 1.36 -3.53 19.03
CA PRO A 128 0.86 -2.59 20.04
C PRO A 128 1.71 -1.30 20.06
N GLY A 129 1.06 -0.17 20.18
CA GLY A 129 1.72 1.14 20.27
C GLY A 129 0.85 2.29 19.81
N GLY A 130 1.37 3.52 19.92
CA GLY A 130 0.65 4.73 19.53
C GLY A 130 -0.68 4.89 20.26
N ARG A 131 -1.77 5.08 19.49
CA ARG A 131 -3.14 5.17 20.03
C ARG A 131 -3.74 3.81 20.38
N GLY A 132 -3.07 2.72 20.05
CA GLY A 132 -3.48 1.32 20.28
C GLY A 132 -2.65 0.38 19.44
N THR A 133 -2.61 0.58 18.13
CA THR A 133 -1.84 -0.25 17.19
C THR A 133 -1.11 0.59 16.16
N LEU A 134 0.17 0.32 16.02
CA LEU A 134 1.02 0.84 14.94
C LEU A 134 1.12 -0.19 13.82
N VAL A 135 1.00 0.27 12.58
CA VAL A 135 1.19 -0.56 11.38
C VAL A 135 2.20 0.12 10.47
N ASP A 136 3.39 -0.47 10.37
CA ASP A 136 4.46 0.01 9.50
C ASP A 136 4.46 -0.77 8.19
N PHE A 137 4.68 -0.05 7.10
CA PHE A 137 4.81 -0.57 5.74
C PHE A 137 6.18 -0.18 5.20
N VAL A 138 7.03 -1.15 4.97
CA VAL A 138 8.39 -0.92 4.44
C VAL A 138 8.62 -1.82 3.25
N GLY A 139 9.02 -1.23 2.12
CA GLY A 139 9.20 -2.01 0.92
C GLY A 139 9.83 -1.27 -0.24
N GLN A 140 9.70 -1.84 -1.42
CA GLN A 140 10.27 -1.32 -2.63
C GLN A 140 9.25 -1.36 -3.76
N PHE A 141 9.21 -0.28 -4.54
CA PHE A 141 8.49 -0.21 -5.80
C PHE A 141 9.48 -0.20 -6.97
N THR A 142 9.19 -0.96 -8.00
CA THR A 142 10.06 -1.10 -9.17
C THR A 142 9.23 -1.11 -10.44
N ILE A 143 9.62 -0.32 -11.44
CA ILE A 143 9.09 -0.36 -12.80
C ILE A 143 10.24 -0.73 -13.75
N LYS A 144 10.15 -1.91 -14.39
CA LYS A 144 11.17 -2.41 -15.31
C LYS A 144 10.88 -1.98 -16.75
N VAL A 145 10.90 -0.67 -17.01
CA VAL A 145 10.77 -0.14 -18.37
C VAL A 145 12.10 0.55 -18.75
N PRO A 146 12.78 0.10 -19.81
CA PRO A 146 14.03 0.70 -20.23
C PRO A 146 13.90 2.21 -20.45
N PHE A 147 14.90 2.98 -20.01
CA PHE A 147 15.07 4.43 -20.17
C PHE A 147 14.06 5.34 -19.42
N VAL A 148 12.86 4.85 -19.05
CA VAL A 148 11.82 5.68 -18.41
C VAL A 148 11.36 5.18 -17.05
N GLY A 149 11.80 3.98 -16.62
CA GLY A 149 11.37 3.35 -15.37
C GLY A 149 11.51 4.26 -14.14
N GLY A 150 12.66 4.86 -13.93
CA GLY A 150 12.91 5.73 -12.78
C GLY A 150 12.04 6.99 -12.75
N LYS A 151 11.72 7.57 -13.92
CA LYS A 151 10.78 8.70 -14.00
C LYS A 151 9.36 8.28 -13.65
N LEU A 152 8.94 7.12 -14.14
CA LEU A 152 7.62 6.56 -13.83
C LEU A 152 7.50 6.16 -12.34
N GLU A 153 8.56 5.61 -11.75
CA GLU A 153 8.61 5.30 -10.31
C GLU A 153 8.39 6.56 -9.47
N GLY A 154 9.10 7.64 -9.76
CA GLY A 154 8.96 8.91 -9.05
C GLY A 154 7.55 9.53 -9.17
N GLN A 155 6.83 9.28 -10.27
CA GLN A 155 5.46 9.75 -10.47
C GLN A 155 4.42 8.84 -9.79
N ALA A 156 4.70 7.55 -9.63
CA ALA A 156 3.82 6.59 -8.98
C ALA A 156 3.90 6.65 -7.44
N ALA A 157 5.03 7.10 -6.88
CA ALA A 157 5.26 7.17 -5.44
C ALA A 157 4.18 7.91 -4.66
N PRO A 158 3.81 9.15 -5.04
CA PRO A 158 2.79 9.89 -4.31
C PRO A 158 1.45 9.16 -4.25
N ALA A 159 1.05 8.50 -5.34
CA ALA A 159 -0.22 7.77 -5.40
C ALA A 159 -0.22 6.51 -4.51
N LEU A 160 0.94 5.84 -4.37
CA LEU A 160 1.09 4.72 -3.44
C LEU A 160 0.99 5.18 -1.98
N LEU A 161 1.68 6.27 -1.62
CA LEU A 161 1.65 6.82 -0.27
C LEU A 161 0.27 7.37 0.09
N GLU A 162 -0.43 8.00 -0.85
CA GLU A 162 -1.81 8.45 -0.69
C GLU A 162 -2.74 7.28 -0.31
N GLY A 163 -2.55 6.09 -0.91
CA GLY A 163 -3.32 4.90 -0.58
C GLY A 163 -3.25 4.51 0.90
N PHE A 164 -2.06 4.61 1.53
CA PHE A 164 -1.91 4.37 2.97
C PHE A 164 -2.57 5.48 3.81
N GLY A 165 -2.54 6.72 3.35
CA GLY A 165 -3.25 7.85 3.98
C GLY A 165 -4.77 7.67 3.94
N VAL A 166 -5.31 7.19 2.82
CA VAL A 166 -6.74 6.85 2.71
C VAL A 166 -7.09 5.71 3.67
N GLN A 167 -6.25 4.65 3.74
CA GLN A 167 -6.45 3.55 4.67
C GLN A 167 -6.49 4.02 6.12
N GLN A 168 -5.59 4.94 6.51
CA GLN A 168 -5.59 5.55 7.86
C GLN A 168 -6.91 6.25 8.15
N ARG A 169 -7.36 7.15 7.26
CA ARG A 169 -8.58 7.93 7.44
C ARG A 169 -9.82 7.03 7.52
N VAL A 170 -9.95 6.08 6.58
CA VAL A 170 -11.07 5.14 6.57
C VAL A 170 -11.06 4.26 7.83
N GLY A 171 -9.88 3.85 8.30
CA GLY A 171 -9.73 3.09 9.53
C GLY A 171 -10.15 3.86 10.77
N ASP A 172 -9.78 5.13 10.89
CA ASP A 172 -10.21 5.99 11.99
C ASP A 172 -11.74 6.14 12.01
N GLU A 173 -12.36 6.35 10.85
CA GLU A 173 -13.82 6.43 10.73
C GLU A 173 -14.52 5.10 11.02
N TRP A 174 -13.94 3.99 10.57
CA TRP A 174 -14.47 2.64 10.82
C TRP A 174 -14.50 2.30 12.30
N LEU A 175 -13.39 2.54 12.98
CA LEU A 175 -13.27 2.28 14.41
C LEU A 175 -14.11 3.22 15.28
N ALA A 176 -14.42 4.42 14.80
CA ALA A 176 -15.31 5.35 15.50
C ALA A 176 -16.80 5.01 15.33
N ALA A 177 -17.16 4.22 14.33
CA ALA A 177 -18.55 3.86 14.03
C ALA A 177 -18.99 2.52 14.68
N GLY A 178 -18.04 1.68 15.11
CA GLY A 178 -18.29 0.39 15.77
C GLY A 178 -18.09 0.47 17.24
#